data_dc0305efd9740b1944652ae500d5fb08
#
_entry.id   dc0305efd9740b1944652ae500d5fb08
#
_cell.length_a   1.000
_cell.length_b   1.000
_cell.length_c   1.000
_cell.angle_alpha   90.00
_cell.angle_beta   90.00
_cell.angle_gamma   90.00
#
_symmetry.space_group_name_H-M   'P 1'
#
loop_
_entity.id
_entity.type
_entity.pdbx_description
1 polymer ?
#
loop_
_entity_poly.entity_id
_entity_poly.type
_entity_poly.pdbx_seq_one_letter_code
_entity_poly.pdbx_strand_id
1 'polypeptide(L)'
;MRISYSFVWSLAALVVVVSGIALAQDANQNRTLIVNGQPVSVPVIQMNGRSYVDLEALTRAANGSLSFSGNQIALTLPGSSAVATAAPASAAAPAPAANPGFSPAFLKAGIEQMATVREWHTALAAAIQNGTPVAANWLAPYQNQAATNLRLASVAIQTNSDRRAFQLLSNEFQNMAKLADKYITARNNMTYVSPDVLQNDDLNQRIVGCGHSLGSMAASGQFVDDGSCN
;
A
#
# COMPACT_ATOMS: atom_id res chain seq x y z
N MET A 1 -9.23 59.03 45.08
CA MET A 1 -8.81 58.64 43.73
C MET A 1 -8.16 57.27 43.83
N ARG A 2 -8.92 56.17 43.58
CA ARG A 2 -8.44 54.78 43.67
C ARG A 2 -8.17 54.29 42.25
N ILE A 3 -6.87 54.23 41.89
CA ILE A 3 -6.46 53.68 40.60
C ILE A 3 -6.47 52.16 40.72
N SER A 4 -7.33 51.52 39.90
CA SER A 4 -7.53 50.09 39.89
C SER A 4 -6.32 49.38 39.26
N TYR A 5 -5.60 48.61 40.06
CA TYR A 5 -4.41 47.83 39.64
C TYR A 5 -4.73 46.62 38.75
N SER A 6 -6.01 46.43 38.43
CA SER A 6 -6.45 45.30 37.62
C SER A 6 -6.06 45.37 36.13
N PHE A 7 -5.67 46.55 35.63
CA PHE A 7 -5.38 46.74 34.20
C PHE A 7 -3.92 46.46 33.84
N VAL A 8 -3.03 46.47 34.81
CA VAL A 8 -1.57 46.32 34.59
C VAL A 8 -1.21 44.84 34.44
N TRP A 9 -1.96 43.94 35.06
CA TRP A 9 -1.71 42.49 34.99
C TRP A 9 -2.17 41.84 33.68
N SER A 10 -3.14 42.42 33.00
CA SER A 10 -3.62 41.89 31.70
C SER A 10 -2.68 42.19 30.56
N LEU A 11 -1.89 43.26 30.66
CA LEU A 11 -0.88 43.63 29.63
C LEU A 11 0.39 42.80 29.74
N ALA A 12 0.79 42.36 30.94
CA ALA A 12 1.94 41.50 31.14
C ALA A 12 1.75 40.08 30.65
N ALA A 13 0.50 39.56 30.73
CA ALA A 13 0.16 38.21 30.24
C ALA A 13 0.16 38.12 28.69
N LEU A 14 -0.16 39.23 27.99
CA LEU A 14 -0.19 39.24 26.53
C LEU A 14 1.19 39.25 25.87
N VAL A 15 2.22 39.79 26.54
CA VAL A 15 3.57 39.86 26.00
C VAL A 15 4.29 38.52 26.09
N VAL A 16 3.94 37.64 27.04
CA VAL A 16 4.58 36.32 27.20
C VAL A 16 4.09 35.33 26.16
N VAL A 17 2.86 35.47 25.62
CA VAL A 17 2.29 34.55 24.63
C VAL A 17 2.84 34.81 23.22
N VAL A 18 3.29 36.03 22.89
CA VAL A 18 3.83 36.38 21.57
C VAL A 18 5.28 35.95 21.39
N SER A 19 6.01 35.70 22.48
CA SER A 19 7.43 35.30 22.42
C SER A 19 7.67 33.81 22.18
N GLY A 20 6.58 32.99 22.13
CA GLY A 20 6.67 31.54 21.98
C GLY A 20 6.57 31.00 20.56
N ILE A 21 6.37 31.86 19.53
CA ILE A 21 6.09 31.37 18.15
C ILE A 21 7.30 31.51 17.21
N ALA A 22 8.46 31.87 17.69
CA ALA A 22 9.60 32.20 16.84
C ALA A 22 10.78 31.21 16.90
N LEU A 23 10.57 29.92 17.14
CA LEU A 23 11.64 28.90 17.04
C LEU A 23 11.17 27.58 16.39
N ALA A 24 10.29 27.65 15.42
CA ALA A 24 10.16 26.57 14.43
C ALA A 24 10.92 27.00 13.17
N GLN A 25 12.19 27.39 13.32
CA GLN A 25 13.08 27.51 12.18
C GLN A 25 13.58 26.11 11.84
N ASP A 26 13.26 25.69 10.63
CA ASP A 26 13.78 24.57 9.88
C ASP A 26 15.21 24.24 10.29
N ALA A 27 15.37 23.15 11.03
CA ALA A 27 16.61 22.42 11.05
C ALA A 27 16.80 21.81 9.67
N ASN A 28 17.21 22.63 8.72
CA ASN A 28 17.77 22.22 7.46
C ASN A 28 19.08 21.50 7.79
N GLN A 29 18.94 20.26 8.29
CA GLN A 29 20.08 19.40 8.56
C GLN A 29 20.63 19.04 7.18
N ASN A 30 21.73 19.68 6.79
CA ASN A 30 22.59 19.28 5.69
C ASN A 30 23.06 17.85 5.94
N ARG A 31 22.19 16.88 5.62
CA ARG A 31 22.55 15.47 5.66
C ARG A 31 23.35 15.16 4.40
N THR A 32 24.58 14.74 4.58
CA THR A 32 25.42 14.28 3.49
C THR A 32 24.96 12.89 3.07
N LEU A 33 24.57 12.75 1.82
CA LEU A 33 24.27 11.44 1.22
C LEU A 33 25.60 10.77 0.83
N ILE A 34 25.77 9.50 1.22
CA ILE A 34 26.92 8.68 0.83
C ILE A 34 26.42 7.67 -0.20
N VAL A 35 26.97 7.70 -1.42
CA VAL A 35 26.68 6.76 -2.49
C VAL A 35 27.96 6.01 -2.85
N ASN A 36 27.94 4.69 -2.78
CA ASN A 36 29.13 3.83 -3.02
C ASN A 36 30.37 4.24 -2.20
N GLY A 37 30.16 4.70 -0.96
CA GLY A 37 31.24 5.13 -0.06
C GLY A 37 31.79 6.53 -0.35
N GLN A 38 31.24 7.25 -1.32
CA GLN A 38 31.61 8.64 -1.63
C GLN A 38 30.54 9.62 -1.12
N PRO A 39 30.93 10.70 -0.44
CA PRO A 39 29.99 11.74 -0.03
C PRO A 39 29.50 12.50 -1.26
N VAL A 40 28.19 12.63 -1.38
CA VAL A 40 27.54 13.28 -2.50
C VAL A 40 26.75 14.49 -2.00
N SER A 41 26.99 15.67 -2.59
CA SER A 41 26.29 16.90 -2.25
C SER A 41 24.96 16.98 -3.00
N VAL A 42 23.93 16.34 -2.44
CA VAL A 42 22.55 16.40 -2.97
C VAL A 42 21.63 16.91 -1.87
N PRO A 43 20.74 17.87 -2.14
CA PRO A 43 19.79 18.36 -1.15
C PRO A 43 18.85 17.24 -0.71
N VAL A 44 18.78 17.03 0.59
CA VAL A 44 17.85 16.07 1.20
C VAL A 44 16.73 16.86 1.88
N ILE A 45 15.51 16.66 1.43
CA ILE A 45 14.31 17.30 1.97
C ILE A 45 13.63 16.33 2.94
N GLN A 46 13.27 16.82 4.13
CA GLN A 46 12.47 16.04 5.06
C GLN A 46 11.00 16.47 5.01
N MET A 47 10.12 15.52 4.79
CA MET A 47 8.67 15.72 4.86
C MET A 47 8.04 14.59 5.66
N ASN A 48 7.26 14.92 6.69
CA ASN A 48 6.56 13.95 7.53
C ASN A 48 7.47 12.84 8.11
N GLY A 49 8.69 13.20 8.53
CA GLY A 49 9.67 12.26 9.09
C GLY A 49 10.36 11.36 8.06
N ARG A 50 10.12 11.58 6.77
CA ARG A 50 10.77 10.86 5.67
C ARG A 50 11.74 11.78 4.94
N SER A 51 12.87 11.21 4.50
CA SER A 51 13.87 11.91 3.72
C SER A 51 13.63 11.68 2.23
N TYR A 52 13.62 12.74 1.45
CA TYR A 52 13.46 12.72 -0.01
C TYR A 52 14.69 13.32 -0.65
N VAL A 53 15.09 12.76 -1.76
CA VAL A 53 16.25 13.21 -2.56
C VAL A 53 15.76 13.41 -3.99
N ASP A 54 16.19 14.47 -4.63
CA ASP A 54 15.97 14.69 -6.05
C ASP A 54 16.69 13.60 -6.87
N LEU A 55 15.92 12.86 -7.66
CA LEU A 55 16.42 11.71 -8.39
C LEU A 55 17.41 12.09 -9.50
N GLU A 56 17.21 13.23 -10.16
CA GLU A 56 18.13 13.71 -11.19
C GLU A 56 19.44 14.19 -10.57
N ALA A 57 19.36 14.91 -9.45
CA ALA A 57 20.52 15.37 -8.71
C ALA A 57 21.34 14.18 -8.18
N LEU A 58 20.67 13.14 -7.65
CA LEU A 58 21.30 11.90 -7.22
C LEU A 58 22.00 11.19 -8.38
N THR A 59 21.32 11.06 -9.52
CA THR A 59 21.85 10.40 -10.73
C THR A 59 23.09 11.10 -11.21
N ARG A 60 23.05 12.44 -11.32
CA ARG A 60 24.19 13.26 -11.76
C ARG A 60 25.37 13.16 -10.79
N ALA A 61 25.11 13.21 -9.51
CA ALA A 61 26.12 13.15 -8.46
C ALA A 61 26.77 11.76 -8.34
N ALA A 62 26.03 10.70 -8.69
CA ALA A 62 26.54 9.33 -8.73
C ALA A 62 27.12 8.91 -10.09
N ASN A 63 27.26 9.84 -11.05
CA ASN A 63 27.64 9.54 -12.45
C ASN A 63 26.80 8.44 -13.08
N GLY A 64 25.54 8.36 -12.70
CA GLY A 64 24.58 7.40 -13.22
C GLY A 64 23.87 7.90 -14.47
N SER A 65 22.98 7.08 -15.00
CA SER A 65 22.03 7.47 -16.06
C SER A 65 20.61 7.22 -15.62
N LEU A 66 19.72 8.15 -16.00
CA LEU A 66 18.30 8.07 -15.75
C LEU A 66 17.57 7.94 -17.10
N SER A 67 16.72 6.95 -17.22
CA SER A 67 15.88 6.77 -18.40
C SER A 67 14.41 6.68 -18.02
N PHE A 68 13.57 7.29 -18.86
CA PHE A 68 12.12 7.30 -18.69
C PHE A 68 11.49 6.51 -19.84
N SER A 69 10.70 5.50 -19.52
CA SER A 69 10.00 4.68 -20.51
C SER A 69 8.56 4.48 -20.08
N GLY A 70 7.64 5.23 -20.66
CA GLY A 70 6.23 5.22 -20.26
C GLY A 70 6.07 5.57 -18.79
N ASN A 71 5.61 4.61 -17.99
CA ASN A 71 5.41 4.78 -16.54
C ASN A 71 6.58 4.23 -15.68
N GLN A 72 7.73 3.99 -16.29
CA GLN A 72 8.91 3.45 -15.61
C GLN A 72 10.04 4.48 -15.61
N ILE A 73 10.72 4.58 -14.46
CA ILE A 73 11.94 5.36 -14.28
C ILE A 73 13.05 4.35 -13.96
N ALA A 74 14.05 4.24 -14.84
CA ALA A 74 15.20 3.37 -14.64
C ALA A 74 16.43 4.21 -14.28
N LEU A 75 17.02 3.95 -13.11
CA LEU A 75 18.24 4.55 -12.63
C LEU A 75 19.36 3.51 -12.73
N THR A 76 20.41 3.82 -13.49
CA THR A 76 21.61 3.00 -13.59
C THR A 76 22.77 3.73 -12.93
N LEU A 77 23.38 3.12 -11.91
CA LEU A 77 24.54 3.68 -11.19
C LEU A 77 25.82 3.00 -11.64
N PRO A 78 26.95 3.73 -11.86
CA PRO A 78 28.26 3.15 -12.12
C PRO A 78 28.71 2.36 -10.87
N GLY A 79 29.15 1.15 -11.07
CA GLY A 79 29.56 0.25 -9.98
C GLY A 79 28.55 -0.84 -9.65
N SER A 80 27.34 -0.81 -10.17
CA SER A 80 26.48 -1.99 -10.28
C SER A 80 26.86 -2.80 -11.53
N SER A 81 28.15 -3.12 -11.68
CA SER A 81 28.59 -4.04 -12.70
C SER A 81 28.05 -5.42 -12.35
N ALA A 82 26.94 -5.79 -12.98
CA ALA A 82 26.78 -7.17 -13.35
C ALA A 82 28.04 -7.54 -14.13
N VAL A 83 28.84 -8.46 -13.60
CA VAL A 83 30.03 -8.99 -14.24
C VAL A 83 29.61 -9.56 -15.59
N ALA A 84 29.79 -8.76 -16.64
CA ALA A 84 29.70 -9.24 -17.98
C ALA A 84 31.08 -9.82 -18.33
N THR A 85 31.32 -11.08 -18.00
CA THR A 85 32.43 -11.85 -18.56
C THR A 85 32.12 -12.10 -20.01
N ALA A 86 32.76 -11.35 -20.89
CA ALA A 86 32.73 -11.59 -22.32
C ALA A 86 33.51 -12.89 -22.65
N ALA A 87 32.81 -13.90 -23.12
CA ALA A 87 33.36 -14.98 -23.93
C ALA A 87 32.41 -15.23 -25.10
N PRO A 88 32.89 -15.37 -26.34
CA PRO A 88 32.07 -15.62 -27.50
C PRO A 88 31.66 -17.09 -27.53
N ALA A 89 30.40 -17.38 -27.27
CA ALA A 89 29.86 -18.70 -27.51
C ALA A 89 28.41 -18.58 -27.99
N SER A 90 28.26 -19.04 -29.23
CA SER A 90 27.10 -19.70 -29.82
C SER A 90 25.75 -19.43 -29.15
N ALA A 91 24.83 -18.84 -29.90
CA ALA A 91 23.47 -18.55 -29.54
C ALA A 91 22.70 -19.81 -29.09
N ALA A 92 22.72 -20.07 -27.80
CA ALA A 92 21.66 -20.82 -27.15
C ALA A 92 20.58 -19.80 -26.74
N ALA A 93 19.32 -20.06 -27.11
CA ALA A 93 18.19 -19.25 -26.70
C ALA A 93 18.21 -19.05 -25.17
N PRO A 94 17.99 -17.82 -24.66
CA PRO A 94 17.98 -17.60 -23.23
C PRO A 94 16.95 -18.52 -22.61
N ALA A 95 17.41 -19.38 -21.69
CA ALA A 95 16.48 -20.12 -20.82
C ALA A 95 15.50 -19.09 -20.17
N PRO A 96 14.21 -19.39 -20.11
CA PRO A 96 13.25 -18.49 -19.48
C PRO A 96 13.78 -18.18 -18.08
N ALA A 97 14.01 -16.89 -17.81
CA ALA A 97 14.42 -16.43 -16.50
C ALA A 97 13.45 -17.03 -15.49
N ALA A 98 13.96 -17.81 -14.54
CA ALA A 98 13.13 -18.36 -13.47
C ALA A 98 12.33 -17.20 -12.87
N ASN A 99 11.00 -17.30 -12.91
CA ASN A 99 10.16 -16.25 -12.38
C ASN A 99 10.56 -16.05 -10.92
N PRO A 100 11.12 -14.90 -10.54
CA PRO A 100 11.38 -14.65 -9.14
C PRO A 100 10.04 -14.78 -8.41
N GLY A 101 10.00 -15.50 -7.29
CA GLY A 101 8.82 -15.60 -6.44
C GLY A 101 8.34 -14.22 -5.97
N PHE A 102 7.50 -14.20 -5.00
CA PHE A 102 7.04 -12.95 -4.41
C PHE A 102 8.14 -12.22 -3.63
N SER A 103 8.13 -10.89 -3.69
CA SER A 103 8.96 -10.08 -2.81
C SER A 103 8.46 -10.14 -1.36
N PRO A 104 9.33 -10.12 -0.35
CA PRO A 104 8.91 -10.16 1.06
C PRO A 104 7.98 -9.02 1.46
N ALA A 105 8.19 -7.82 0.92
CA ALA A 105 7.36 -6.65 1.17
C ALA A 105 5.95 -6.84 0.63
N PHE A 106 5.82 -7.36 -0.59
CA PHE A 106 4.53 -7.64 -1.21
C PHE A 106 3.80 -8.78 -0.49
N LEU A 107 4.50 -9.87 -0.12
CA LEU A 107 3.90 -10.98 0.64
C LEU A 107 3.28 -10.48 1.94
N LYS A 108 4.01 -9.66 2.70
CA LYS A 108 3.50 -9.10 3.95
C LYS A 108 2.23 -8.28 3.71
N ALA A 109 2.26 -7.33 2.77
CA ALA A 109 1.12 -6.47 2.47
C ALA A 109 -0.07 -7.27 1.90
N GLY A 110 0.20 -8.29 1.07
CA GLY A 110 -0.82 -9.17 0.52
C GLY A 110 -1.52 -10.02 1.59
N ILE A 111 -0.76 -10.57 2.55
CA ILE A 111 -1.33 -11.33 3.68
C ILE A 111 -2.23 -10.42 4.53
N GLU A 112 -1.82 -9.18 4.83
CA GLU A 112 -2.64 -8.22 5.56
C GLU A 112 -3.92 -7.85 4.79
N GLN A 113 -3.83 -7.70 3.47
CA GLN A 113 -4.99 -7.47 2.61
C GLN A 113 -5.98 -8.64 2.67
N MET A 114 -5.51 -9.87 2.46
CA MET A 114 -6.34 -11.08 2.52
C MET A 114 -7.00 -11.26 3.90
N ALA A 115 -6.27 -10.99 4.98
CA ALA A 115 -6.82 -11.04 6.33
C ALA A 115 -7.98 -10.07 6.51
N THR A 116 -7.82 -8.83 6.06
CA THR A 116 -8.86 -7.80 6.17
C THR A 116 -10.09 -8.11 5.31
N VAL A 117 -9.91 -8.62 4.09
CA VAL A 117 -11.04 -9.04 3.25
C VAL A 117 -11.79 -10.22 3.90
N ARG A 118 -11.08 -11.16 4.52
CA ARG A 118 -11.68 -12.27 5.26
C ARG A 118 -12.48 -11.78 6.47
N GLU A 119 -11.95 -10.82 7.23
CA GLU A 119 -12.69 -10.19 8.34
C GLU A 119 -13.96 -9.51 7.85
N TRP A 120 -13.88 -8.75 6.77
CA TRP A 120 -15.03 -8.11 6.14
C TRP A 120 -16.09 -9.14 5.71
N HIS A 121 -15.66 -10.19 5.02
CA HIS A 121 -16.52 -11.29 4.61
C HIS A 121 -17.20 -11.97 5.82
N THR A 122 -16.43 -12.27 6.87
CA THR A 122 -16.93 -12.90 8.10
C THR A 122 -17.96 -12.02 8.80
N ALA A 123 -17.71 -10.72 8.88
CA ALA A 123 -18.64 -9.76 9.47
C ALA A 123 -19.97 -9.72 8.67
N LEU A 124 -19.89 -9.64 7.33
CA LEU A 124 -21.07 -9.67 6.47
C LEU A 124 -21.85 -10.99 6.64
N ALA A 125 -21.14 -12.12 6.60
CA ALA A 125 -21.75 -13.45 6.73
C ALA A 125 -22.46 -13.63 8.07
N ALA A 126 -21.82 -13.20 9.17
CA ALA A 126 -22.40 -13.26 10.50
C ALA A 126 -23.69 -12.42 10.60
N ALA A 127 -23.70 -11.22 10.00
CA ALA A 127 -24.90 -10.39 9.97
C ALA A 127 -26.07 -11.07 9.25
N ILE A 128 -25.79 -11.67 8.08
CA ILE A 128 -26.82 -12.37 7.29
C ILE A 128 -27.33 -13.59 8.04
N GLN A 129 -26.45 -14.44 8.57
CA GLN A 129 -26.80 -15.66 9.30
C GLN A 129 -27.64 -15.38 10.56
N ASN A 130 -27.36 -14.29 11.26
CA ASN A 130 -28.11 -13.89 12.46
C ASN A 130 -29.34 -13.03 12.16
N GLY A 131 -29.68 -12.80 10.89
CA GLY A 131 -30.80 -11.95 10.50
C GLY A 131 -30.59 -10.48 10.87
N THR A 132 -29.37 -10.06 11.17
CA THR A 132 -29.03 -8.67 11.50
C THR A 132 -29.03 -7.84 10.22
N PRO A 133 -29.69 -6.67 10.20
CA PRO A 133 -29.71 -5.84 9.00
C PRO A 133 -28.31 -5.34 8.62
N VAL A 134 -27.88 -5.67 7.41
CA VAL A 134 -26.60 -5.19 6.86
C VAL A 134 -26.69 -3.69 6.58
N ALA A 135 -25.87 -2.88 7.22
CA ALA A 135 -25.85 -1.43 7.04
C ALA A 135 -24.48 -0.94 6.53
N ALA A 136 -24.53 0.01 5.59
CA ALA A 136 -23.32 0.55 4.97
C ALA A 136 -22.35 1.16 5.98
N ASN A 137 -22.84 1.92 6.94
CA ASN A 137 -22.01 2.56 7.98
C ASN A 137 -21.29 1.55 8.87
N TRP A 138 -21.86 0.38 9.07
CA TRP A 138 -21.27 -0.69 9.86
C TRP A 138 -20.17 -1.43 9.09
N LEU A 139 -20.33 -1.63 7.78
CA LEU A 139 -19.35 -2.29 6.92
C LEU A 139 -18.22 -1.34 6.44
N ALA A 140 -18.45 -0.03 6.44
CA ALA A 140 -17.51 0.96 5.95
C ALA A 140 -16.10 0.87 6.57
N PRO A 141 -15.91 0.61 7.88
CA PRO A 141 -14.57 0.47 8.44
C PRO A 141 -13.75 -0.66 7.80
N TYR A 142 -14.38 -1.83 7.56
CA TYR A 142 -13.73 -2.96 6.90
C TYR A 142 -13.35 -2.64 5.45
N GLN A 143 -14.27 -2.04 4.69
CA GLN A 143 -14.02 -1.63 3.32
C GLN A 143 -12.88 -0.61 3.22
N ASN A 144 -12.87 0.40 4.09
CA ASN A 144 -11.82 1.43 4.12
C ASN A 144 -10.45 0.84 4.49
N GLN A 145 -10.43 -0.08 5.46
CA GLN A 145 -9.20 -0.76 5.84
C GLN A 145 -8.68 -1.63 4.69
N ALA A 146 -9.55 -2.41 4.05
CA ALA A 146 -9.19 -3.22 2.90
C ALA A 146 -8.68 -2.36 1.72
N ALA A 147 -9.32 -1.21 1.44
CA ALA A 147 -8.85 -0.28 0.42
C ALA A 147 -7.47 0.33 0.76
N THR A 148 -7.20 0.55 2.04
CA THR A 148 -5.89 1.04 2.51
C THR A 148 -4.82 -0.03 2.35
N ASN A 149 -5.09 -1.26 2.76
CA ASN A 149 -4.15 -2.37 2.63
C ASN A 149 -3.88 -2.71 1.16
N LEU A 150 -4.89 -2.65 0.29
CA LEU A 150 -4.72 -2.84 -1.15
C LEU A 150 -3.76 -1.79 -1.74
N ARG A 151 -3.85 -0.52 -1.30
CA ARG A 151 -2.87 0.51 -1.69
C ARG A 151 -1.47 0.21 -1.18
N LEU A 152 -1.33 -0.29 0.06
CA LEU A 152 -0.03 -0.71 0.58
C LEU A 152 0.55 -1.87 -0.24
N ALA A 153 -0.26 -2.85 -0.63
CA ALA A 153 0.17 -3.92 -1.52
C ALA A 153 0.62 -3.39 -2.89
N SER A 154 -0.07 -2.38 -3.45
CA SER A 154 0.30 -1.80 -4.75
C SER A 154 1.69 -1.14 -4.75
N VAL A 155 2.06 -0.45 -3.67
CA VAL A 155 3.38 0.19 -3.57
C VAL A 155 4.50 -0.79 -3.19
N ALA A 156 4.14 -2.00 -2.75
CA ALA A 156 5.09 -3.06 -2.41
C ALA A 156 5.48 -3.95 -3.61
N ILE A 157 4.90 -3.74 -4.79
CA ILE A 157 5.15 -4.53 -6.00
C ILE A 157 6.60 -4.34 -6.45
N GLN A 158 7.36 -5.45 -6.55
CA GLN A 158 8.75 -5.46 -7.01
C GLN A 158 8.97 -6.47 -8.16
N THR A 159 8.19 -7.55 -8.21
CA THR A 159 8.36 -8.63 -9.20
C THR A 159 7.17 -8.74 -10.15
N ASN A 160 7.33 -9.52 -11.23
CA ASN A 160 6.22 -9.85 -12.12
C ASN A 160 5.17 -10.74 -11.41
N SER A 161 5.60 -11.60 -10.49
CA SER A 161 4.71 -12.40 -9.65
C SER A 161 3.86 -11.52 -8.75
N ASP A 162 4.47 -10.50 -8.12
CA ASP A 162 3.75 -9.51 -7.30
C ASP A 162 2.67 -8.78 -8.13
N ARG A 163 3.02 -8.34 -9.33
CA ARG A 163 2.09 -7.60 -10.20
C ARG A 163 0.87 -8.43 -10.56
N ARG A 164 1.07 -9.71 -10.90
CA ARG A 164 -0.02 -10.63 -11.24
C ARG A 164 -0.88 -10.94 -10.01
N ALA A 165 -0.26 -11.23 -8.87
CA ALA A 165 -0.99 -11.47 -7.63
C ALA A 165 -1.74 -10.22 -7.14
N PHE A 166 -1.21 -9.02 -7.35
CA PHE A 166 -1.92 -7.78 -7.04
C PHE A 166 -3.21 -7.63 -7.84
N GLN A 167 -3.25 -8.08 -9.10
CA GLN A 167 -4.50 -8.09 -9.87
C GLN A 167 -5.54 -9.01 -9.22
N LEU A 168 -5.13 -10.19 -8.73
CA LEU A 168 -6.04 -11.11 -8.04
C LEU A 168 -6.54 -10.54 -6.70
N LEU A 169 -5.66 -9.89 -5.91
CA LEU A 169 -6.05 -9.16 -4.69
C LEU A 169 -7.06 -8.04 -4.99
N SER A 170 -6.87 -7.35 -6.11
CA SER A 170 -7.80 -6.30 -6.55
C SER A 170 -9.16 -6.88 -6.95
N ASN A 171 -9.17 -8.01 -7.65
CA ASN A 171 -10.40 -8.71 -8.02
C ASN A 171 -11.16 -9.21 -6.78
N GLU A 172 -10.44 -9.81 -5.81
CA GLU A 172 -11.02 -10.24 -4.53
C GLU A 172 -11.68 -9.08 -3.79
N PHE A 173 -10.98 -7.95 -3.66
CA PHE A 173 -11.53 -6.74 -3.04
C PHE A 173 -12.79 -6.24 -3.76
N GLN A 174 -12.78 -6.18 -5.10
CA GLN A 174 -13.93 -5.73 -5.89
C GLN A 174 -15.11 -6.69 -5.76
N ASN A 175 -14.86 -7.99 -5.75
CA ASN A 175 -15.89 -9.00 -5.56
C ASN A 175 -16.52 -8.89 -4.17
N MET A 176 -15.70 -8.65 -3.13
CA MET A 176 -16.20 -8.44 -1.78
C MET A 176 -17.04 -7.15 -1.66
N ALA A 177 -16.62 -6.07 -2.32
CA ALA A 177 -17.40 -4.83 -2.38
C ALA A 177 -18.76 -5.05 -3.05
N LYS A 178 -18.80 -5.73 -4.18
CA LYS A 178 -20.05 -6.10 -4.88
C LYS A 178 -20.97 -6.97 -4.00
N LEU A 179 -20.41 -7.94 -3.27
CA LEU A 179 -21.17 -8.78 -2.36
C LEU A 179 -21.81 -7.95 -1.23
N ALA A 180 -21.02 -7.04 -0.62
CA ALA A 180 -21.51 -6.15 0.42
C ALA A 180 -22.63 -5.23 -0.10
N ASP A 181 -22.43 -4.60 -1.25
CA ASP A 181 -23.44 -3.73 -1.89
C ASP A 181 -24.73 -4.45 -2.23
N LYS A 182 -24.65 -5.71 -2.67
CA LYS A 182 -25.82 -6.56 -2.94
C LYS A 182 -26.71 -6.65 -1.71
N TYR A 183 -26.14 -6.95 -0.54
CA TYR A 183 -26.91 -7.14 0.69
C TYR A 183 -27.31 -5.83 1.38
N ILE A 184 -26.53 -4.77 1.25
CA ILE A 184 -26.92 -3.40 1.65
C ILE A 184 -28.14 -2.97 0.82
N THR A 185 -28.14 -3.20 -0.48
CA THR A 185 -29.25 -2.87 -1.38
C THR A 185 -30.50 -3.70 -1.04
N ALA A 186 -30.37 -5.01 -0.81
CA ALA A 186 -31.47 -5.85 -0.39
C ALA A 186 -32.14 -5.33 0.88
N ARG A 187 -31.32 -4.93 1.88
CA ARG A 187 -31.85 -4.31 3.11
C ARG A 187 -32.57 -2.99 2.84
N ASN A 188 -31.98 -2.11 2.04
CA ASN A 188 -32.57 -0.80 1.74
C ASN A 188 -33.92 -0.94 1.00
N ASN A 189 -34.07 -1.98 0.21
CA ASN A 189 -35.31 -2.32 -0.50
C ASN A 189 -36.27 -3.18 0.33
N MET A 190 -35.98 -3.41 1.63
CA MET A 190 -36.76 -4.29 2.52
C MET A 190 -36.94 -5.71 1.96
N THR A 191 -36.00 -6.17 1.15
CA THR A 191 -36.02 -7.52 0.59
C THR A 191 -35.57 -8.52 1.66
N TYR A 192 -36.37 -9.58 1.86
CA TYR A 192 -35.97 -10.67 2.75
C TYR A 192 -34.70 -11.37 2.25
N VAL A 193 -33.74 -11.56 3.13
CA VAL A 193 -32.50 -12.28 2.89
C VAL A 193 -32.50 -13.52 3.80
N SER A 194 -32.45 -14.71 3.20
CA SER A 194 -32.38 -15.96 3.97
C SER A 194 -31.00 -16.09 4.64
N PRO A 195 -30.93 -16.61 5.90
CA PRO A 195 -29.66 -16.84 6.61
C PRO A 195 -28.65 -17.72 5.86
N ASP A 196 -29.11 -18.60 4.99
CA ASP A 196 -28.30 -19.55 4.21
C ASP A 196 -27.98 -19.08 2.79
N VAL A 197 -28.42 -17.88 2.40
CA VAL A 197 -28.29 -17.35 1.03
C VAL A 197 -26.86 -17.38 0.49
N LEU A 198 -25.86 -17.17 1.36
CA LEU A 198 -24.45 -17.16 0.97
C LEU A 198 -23.95 -18.53 0.49
N GLN A 199 -24.58 -19.62 0.93
CA GLN A 199 -24.16 -20.98 0.53
C GLN A 199 -24.32 -21.20 -0.97
N ASN A 200 -25.32 -20.54 -1.59
CA ASN A 200 -25.64 -20.66 -3.00
C ASN A 200 -25.36 -19.37 -3.80
N ASP A 201 -24.60 -18.45 -3.24
CA ASP A 201 -24.24 -17.20 -3.90
C ASP A 201 -22.92 -17.36 -4.66
N ASP A 202 -22.95 -17.29 -5.99
CA ASP A 202 -21.78 -17.48 -6.85
C ASP A 202 -20.65 -16.50 -6.53
N LEU A 203 -21.02 -15.26 -6.17
CA LEU A 203 -20.01 -14.24 -5.81
C LEU A 203 -19.34 -14.57 -4.47
N ASN A 204 -20.11 -15.09 -3.51
CA ASN A 204 -19.58 -15.60 -2.26
C ASN A 204 -18.62 -16.78 -2.48
N GLN A 205 -19.01 -17.76 -3.29
CA GLN A 205 -18.17 -18.91 -3.62
C GLN A 205 -16.86 -18.47 -4.29
N ARG A 206 -16.93 -17.49 -5.17
CA ARG A 206 -15.75 -16.92 -5.84
C ARG A 206 -14.81 -16.25 -4.84
N ILE A 207 -15.31 -15.44 -3.91
CA ILE A 207 -14.50 -14.79 -2.87
C ILE A 207 -13.78 -15.83 -2.00
N VAL A 208 -14.51 -16.86 -1.56
CA VAL A 208 -13.93 -17.94 -0.76
C VAL A 208 -12.86 -18.70 -1.54
N GLY A 209 -13.13 -19.06 -2.79
CA GLY A 209 -12.17 -19.74 -3.67
C GLY A 209 -10.93 -18.91 -3.93
N CYS A 210 -11.10 -17.62 -4.24
CA CYS A 210 -10.00 -16.67 -4.44
C CYS A 210 -9.13 -16.55 -3.19
N GLY A 211 -9.73 -16.40 -2.01
CA GLY A 211 -9.00 -16.35 -0.75
C GLY A 211 -8.16 -17.61 -0.47
N HIS A 212 -8.66 -18.79 -0.83
CA HIS A 212 -7.91 -20.04 -0.75
C HIS A 212 -6.73 -20.07 -1.72
N SER A 213 -6.94 -19.67 -2.98
CA SER A 213 -5.90 -19.63 -4.01
C SER A 213 -4.78 -18.65 -3.61
N LEU A 214 -5.14 -17.44 -3.22
CA LEU A 214 -4.18 -16.43 -2.75
C LEU A 214 -3.39 -16.90 -1.51
N GLY A 215 -4.08 -17.55 -0.56
CA GLY A 215 -3.43 -18.13 0.62
C GLY A 215 -2.42 -19.22 0.26
N SER A 216 -2.74 -20.09 -0.70
CA SER A 216 -1.85 -21.13 -1.21
C SER A 216 -0.62 -20.54 -1.91
N MET A 217 -0.82 -19.48 -2.71
CA MET A 217 0.28 -18.75 -3.34
C MET A 217 1.19 -18.10 -2.31
N ALA A 218 0.63 -17.46 -1.28
CA ALA A 218 1.41 -16.85 -0.21
C ALA A 218 2.23 -17.89 0.57
N ALA A 219 1.66 -19.07 0.84
CA ALA A 219 2.33 -20.14 1.56
C ALA A 219 3.44 -20.80 0.74
N SER A 220 3.25 -20.97 -0.58
CA SER A 220 4.25 -21.58 -1.47
C SER A 220 5.33 -20.61 -1.93
N GLY A 221 5.10 -19.31 -1.85
CA GLY A 221 5.95 -18.28 -2.43
C GLY A 221 5.93 -18.24 -3.97
N GLN A 222 5.02 -19.00 -4.61
CA GLN A 222 4.92 -19.12 -6.05
C GLN A 222 3.59 -18.59 -6.57
N PHE A 223 3.64 -17.87 -7.69
CA PHE A 223 2.42 -17.42 -8.36
C PHE A 223 1.83 -18.56 -9.21
N VAL A 224 0.61 -18.96 -8.88
CA VAL A 224 -0.20 -19.93 -9.65
C VAL A 224 -1.63 -19.39 -9.70
N ASP A 225 -2.08 -18.94 -10.87
CA ASP A 225 -3.47 -18.52 -11.08
C ASP A 225 -4.31 -19.73 -11.51
N ASP A 226 -5.23 -20.14 -10.67
CA ASP A 226 -6.20 -21.22 -10.93
C ASP A 226 -7.54 -20.71 -11.46
N GLY A 227 -7.66 -19.40 -11.72
CA GLY A 227 -8.86 -18.76 -12.23
C GLY A 227 -9.95 -18.49 -11.18
N SER A 228 -9.75 -18.87 -9.91
CA SER A 228 -10.75 -18.69 -8.86
C SER A 228 -11.07 -17.23 -8.52
N CYS A 229 -10.16 -16.32 -8.83
CA CYS A 229 -10.32 -14.88 -8.58
C CYS A 229 -10.95 -14.09 -9.74
N ASN A 230 -11.29 -14.72 -10.87
CA ASN A 230 -11.79 -14.06 -12.09
C ASN A 230 -13.31 -14.14 -12.23
#